data_923a32d75edf007e7a10852243c67017
#
_entry.id   923a32d75edf007e7a10852243c67017
#
_cell.length_a   1.000
_cell.length_b   1.000
_cell.length_c   1.000
_cell.angle_alpha   90.00
_cell.angle_beta   90.00
_cell.angle_gamma   90.00
#
_symmetry.space_group_name_H-M   'P 1'
#
loop_
_entity.id
_entity.type
_entity.pdbx_description
1 polymer ?
#
loop_
_entity_poly.entity_id
_entity_poly.type
_entity_poly.pdbx_seq_one_letter_code
_entity_poly.pdbx_strand_id
1 'polypeptide(L)'
;EGHAGGSGHARLNRARNRHADYYRDRHFKSFPVDAMHPWQSANKQFHNQQAAMERLAAETSGVDDGVGEIMATLRRLGLDENTIVVYAADQGWMGGQNGIWGMGDHTKPFGAHELMMQIPLLFRQPGRISAGRTCDYLVSNYDFLPSVLHHLGLGERIPGRPRLPGRDFSAVLAGRTADWDNVIYYEMEDTRAIRTDRWKYVARHPSGPFELYDMKADPQERFNLYGQPGTEPSRADAAARLAAFFSTYADPRFDRWNGGRNAARLQAP
;
A
#
# COMPACT_ATOMS: atom_id res chain seq x y z
N GLU A 1 18.36 19.73 20.78
CA GLU A 1 16.99 19.95 21.29
C GLU A 1 16.05 19.07 20.48
N GLY A 2 15.58 17.99 21.14
CA GLY A 2 14.82 16.93 20.51
C GLY A 2 13.39 17.35 20.19
N HIS A 3 12.92 17.06 19.00
CA HIS A 3 11.52 17.19 18.62
C HIS A 3 10.65 16.18 19.39
N ALA A 4 10.06 16.64 20.50
CA ALA A 4 8.98 15.98 21.22
C ALA A 4 7.63 16.20 20.49
N GLY A 5 7.53 15.81 19.20
CA GLY A 5 6.33 16.05 18.36
C GLY A 5 5.25 14.98 18.44
N GLY A 6 5.51 13.80 19.04
CA GLY A 6 4.60 12.66 18.94
C GLY A 6 3.49 12.53 19.98
N SER A 7 3.64 13.13 21.16
CA SER A 7 2.71 12.87 22.27
C SER A 7 1.44 13.73 22.29
N GLY A 8 1.47 14.91 21.68
CA GLY A 8 0.34 15.85 21.68
C GLY A 8 -0.82 15.42 20.77
N HIS A 9 -0.51 14.98 19.56
CA HIS A 9 -1.53 14.54 18.58
C HIS A 9 -2.27 13.30 19.05
N ALA A 10 -1.58 12.34 19.66
CA ALA A 10 -2.17 11.11 20.17
C ALA A 10 -3.18 11.35 21.30
N ARG A 11 -2.94 12.36 22.18
CA ARG A 11 -3.87 12.73 23.25
C ARG A 11 -5.12 13.46 22.73
N LEU A 12 -4.93 14.32 21.74
CA LEU A 12 -6.05 15.06 21.12
C LEU A 12 -7.01 14.13 20.34
N ASN A 13 -6.46 13.15 19.62
CA ASN A 13 -7.28 12.18 18.89
C ASN A 13 -8.07 11.26 19.84
N ARG A 14 -7.45 10.78 20.92
CA ARG A 14 -8.12 9.94 21.92
C ARG A 14 -9.29 10.68 22.60
N ALA A 15 -9.14 11.94 22.94
CA ALA A 15 -10.19 12.73 23.59
C ALA A 15 -11.41 13.01 22.68
N ARG A 16 -11.23 12.91 21.35
CA ARG A 16 -12.29 13.19 20.35
C ARG A 16 -12.92 11.95 19.73
N ASN A 17 -12.26 10.78 19.88
CA ASN A 17 -12.73 9.54 19.26
C ASN A 17 -13.73 8.83 20.18
N ARG A 18 -15.01 8.85 19.79
CA ARG A 18 -16.12 8.22 20.53
C ARG A 18 -16.00 6.70 20.69
N HIS A 19 -15.16 6.05 19.86
CA HIS A 19 -14.98 4.62 19.88
C HIS A 19 -13.91 4.15 20.89
N ALA A 20 -13.15 5.08 21.51
CA ALA A 20 -12.06 4.72 22.40
C ALA A 20 -12.51 3.85 23.59
N ASP A 21 -13.68 4.15 24.16
CA ASP A 21 -14.21 3.38 25.29
C ASP A 21 -14.74 2.01 24.86
N TYR A 22 -15.26 1.89 23.63
CA TYR A 22 -15.71 0.61 23.08
C TYR A 22 -14.56 -0.38 22.90
N TYR A 23 -13.37 0.09 22.55
CA TYR A 23 -12.20 -0.76 22.32
C TYR A 23 -11.32 -0.95 23.55
N ARG A 24 -11.61 -0.27 24.65
CA ARG A 24 -10.86 -0.44 25.91
C ARG A 24 -10.92 -1.90 26.38
N ASP A 25 -9.77 -2.43 26.75
CA ASP A 25 -9.58 -3.80 27.25
C ASP A 25 -10.03 -4.93 26.29
N ARG A 26 -10.22 -4.62 24.99
CA ARG A 26 -10.54 -5.63 23.98
C ARG A 26 -9.29 -6.32 23.46
N HIS A 27 -9.31 -7.65 23.48
CA HIS A 27 -8.25 -8.45 22.88
C HIS A 27 -8.52 -8.71 21.40
N PHE A 28 -7.54 -8.39 20.58
CA PHE A 28 -7.60 -8.54 19.13
C PHE A 28 -6.79 -9.75 18.67
N LYS A 29 -7.45 -10.79 18.21
CA LYS A 29 -6.79 -11.99 17.66
C LYS A 29 -6.05 -11.73 16.34
N SER A 30 -6.41 -10.66 15.63
CA SER A 30 -5.80 -10.25 14.37
C SER A 30 -4.43 -9.57 14.53
N PHE A 31 -4.07 -9.16 15.75
CA PHE A 31 -2.75 -8.62 16.07
C PHE A 31 -1.90 -9.73 16.70
N PRO A 32 -0.95 -10.31 15.96
CA PRO A 32 -0.07 -11.34 16.49
C PRO A 32 0.92 -10.74 17.49
N VAL A 33 1.40 -11.59 18.40
CA VAL A 33 2.42 -11.23 19.40
C VAL A 33 3.75 -11.85 18.97
N ASP A 34 4.23 -11.49 17.79
CA ASP A 34 5.53 -11.95 17.30
C ASP A 34 6.67 -11.18 17.99
N ALA A 35 7.84 -11.81 18.12
CA ALA A 35 9.03 -11.11 18.60
C ALA A 35 9.40 -9.94 17.67
N MET A 36 9.86 -8.83 18.24
CA MET A 36 10.19 -7.65 17.44
C MET A 36 11.22 -7.97 16.36
N HIS A 37 10.92 -7.59 15.14
CA HIS A 37 11.82 -7.79 14.01
C HIS A 37 13.09 -6.96 14.15
N PRO A 38 14.28 -7.50 13.83
CA PRO A 38 15.55 -6.76 13.96
C PRO A 38 15.59 -5.45 13.16
N TRP A 39 14.82 -5.38 12.07
CA TRP A 39 14.73 -4.17 11.23
C TRP A 39 13.82 -3.08 11.81
N GLN A 40 13.01 -3.36 12.82
CA GLN A 40 12.15 -2.34 13.42
C GLN A 40 12.97 -1.15 13.91
N SER A 41 12.85 -0.01 13.27
CA SER A 41 13.63 1.19 13.56
C SER A 41 12.83 2.27 14.29
N ALA A 42 11.57 2.46 13.91
CA ALA A 42 10.65 3.43 14.52
C ALA A 42 9.49 2.72 15.21
N ASN A 43 8.73 3.43 16.03
CA ASN A 43 7.51 2.94 16.69
C ASN A 43 7.69 1.69 17.60
N LYS A 44 8.91 1.40 18.02
CA LYS A 44 9.25 0.25 18.89
C LYS A 44 8.40 0.19 20.16
N GLN A 45 8.06 1.35 20.71
CA GLN A 45 7.26 1.50 21.94
C GLN A 45 5.80 1.06 21.77
N PHE A 46 5.31 0.92 20.54
CA PHE A 46 3.94 0.49 20.26
C PHE A 46 3.83 -1.00 19.94
N HIS A 47 4.95 -1.65 19.68
CA HIS A 47 5.00 -3.06 19.32
C HIS A 47 4.44 -3.92 20.45
N ASN A 48 3.46 -4.79 20.14
CA ASN A 48 2.76 -5.66 21.08
C ASN A 48 2.09 -4.93 22.27
N GLN A 49 1.81 -3.62 22.14
CA GLN A 49 1.14 -2.86 23.19
C GLN A 49 -0.37 -2.88 22.99
N GLN A 50 -1.11 -3.39 23.96
CA GLN A 50 -2.58 -3.45 23.97
C GLN A 50 -3.19 -2.07 23.68
N ALA A 51 -2.70 -1.02 24.34
CA ALA A 51 -3.20 0.34 24.16
C ALA A 51 -2.97 0.90 22.73
N ALA A 52 -1.95 0.42 22.02
CA ALA A 52 -1.71 0.80 20.62
C ALA A 52 -2.73 0.13 19.68
N MET A 53 -3.05 -1.14 19.94
CA MET A 53 -4.05 -1.90 19.19
C MET A 53 -5.45 -1.31 19.38
N GLU A 54 -5.83 -0.99 20.61
CA GLU A 54 -7.10 -0.34 20.94
C GLU A 54 -7.25 1.00 20.24
N ARG A 55 -6.19 1.80 20.24
CA ARG A 55 -6.20 3.10 19.56
C ARG A 55 -6.35 2.95 18.05
N LEU A 56 -5.58 2.05 17.42
CA LEU A 56 -5.69 1.81 15.98
C LEU A 56 -7.09 1.38 15.57
N ALA A 57 -7.71 0.48 16.35
CA ALA A 57 -9.09 0.04 16.11
C ALA A 57 -10.09 1.20 16.25
N ALA A 58 -9.92 2.04 17.28
CA ALA A 58 -10.78 3.21 17.49
C ALA A 58 -10.61 4.26 16.36
N GLU A 59 -9.38 4.51 15.90
CA GLU A 59 -9.09 5.41 14.80
C GLU A 59 -9.71 4.89 13.49
N THR A 60 -9.62 3.59 13.22
CA THR A 60 -10.25 2.96 12.05
C THR A 60 -11.78 3.13 12.07
N SER A 61 -12.43 2.95 13.24
CA SER A 61 -13.87 3.21 13.37
C SER A 61 -14.23 4.69 13.21
N GLY A 62 -13.34 5.59 13.61
CA GLY A 62 -13.52 7.03 13.37
C GLY A 62 -13.44 7.40 11.88
N VAL A 63 -12.61 6.71 11.10
CA VAL A 63 -12.58 6.84 9.63
C VAL A 63 -13.91 6.37 9.02
N ASP A 64 -14.45 5.24 9.48
CA ASP A 64 -15.75 4.72 9.02
C ASP A 64 -16.89 5.71 9.30
N ASP A 65 -16.91 6.35 10.47
CA ASP A 65 -17.85 7.45 10.77
C ASP A 65 -17.74 8.58 9.74
N GLY A 66 -16.53 9.01 9.42
CA GLY A 66 -16.29 10.07 8.43
C GLY A 66 -16.80 9.69 7.03
N VAL A 67 -16.58 8.45 6.61
CA VAL A 67 -17.17 7.93 5.36
C VAL A 67 -18.69 7.98 5.43
N GLY A 68 -19.30 7.57 6.55
CA GLY A 68 -20.73 7.63 6.77
C GLY A 68 -21.31 9.06 6.63
N GLU A 69 -20.63 10.06 7.21
CA GLU A 69 -21.02 11.48 7.11
C GLU A 69 -20.92 12.01 5.68
N ILE A 70 -19.86 11.67 4.94
CA ILE A 70 -19.71 12.04 3.52
C ILE A 70 -20.84 11.45 2.70
N MET A 71 -21.13 10.15 2.88
CA MET A 71 -22.21 9.48 2.15
C MET A 71 -23.59 10.04 2.47
N ALA A 72 -23.85 10.37 3.74
CA ALA A 72 -25.11 11.02 4.15
C ALA A 72 -25.25 12.43 3.53
N THR A 73 -24.15 13.17 3.45
CA THR A 73 -24.12 14.50 2.85
C THR A 73 -24.39 14.45 1.34
N LEU A 74 -23.77 13.53 0.62
CA LEU A 74 -24.03 13.35 -0.82
C LEU A 74 -25.50 13.03 -1.09
N ARG A 75 -26.12 12.13 -0.32
CA ARG A 75 -27.56 11.82 -0.43
C ARG A 75 -28.43 13.03 -0.15
N ARG A 76 -28.15 13.76 0.94
CA ARG A 76 -28.92 14.96 1.32
C ARG A 76 -28.87 16.06 0.26
N LEU A 77 -27.77 16.15 -0.48
CA LEU A 77 -27.57 17.10 -1.58
C LEU A 77 -28.06 16.59 -2.93
N GLY A 78 -28.52 15.34 -3.04
CA GLY A 78 -28.92 14.72 -4.29
C GLY A 78 -27.76 14.47 -5.27
N LEU A 79 -26.54 14.33 -4.77
CA LEU A 79 -25.32 14.19 -5.57
C LEU A 79 -24.82 12.76 -5.65
N ASP A 80 -25.33 11.83 -4.84
CA ASP A 80 -24.72 10.53 -4.64
C ASP A 80 -24.80 9.60 -5.86
N GLU A 81 -25.77 9.78 -6.74
CA GLU A 81 -25.87 9.02 -8.00
C GLU A 81 -24.92 9.52 -9.08
N ASN A 82 -24.52 10.78 -9.04
CA ASN A 82 -23.63 11.39 -10.03
C ASN A 82 -22.23 11.68 -9.47
N THR A 83 -21.85 11.04 -8.37
CA THR A 83 -20.54 11.18 -7.75
C THR A 83 -19.84 9.82 -7.67
N ILE A 84 -18.60 9.76 -8.17
CA ILE A 84 -17.72 8.62 -7.88
C ILE A 84 -17.17 8.83 -6.48
N VAL A 85 -17.42 7.86 -5.60
CA VAL A 85 -16.79 7.81 -4.29
C VAL A 85 -15.71 6.72 -4.32
N VAL A 86 -14.50 7.10 -3.94
CA VAL A 86 -13.38 6.17 -3.85
C VAL A 86 -12.86 6.15 -2.42
N TYR A 87 -12.71 4.95 -1.86
CA TYR A 87 -12.02 4.74 -0.61
C TYR A 87 -10.72 4.00 -0.89
N ALA A 88 -9.61 4.61 -0.53
CA ALA A 88 -8.27 4.10 -0.71
C ALA A 88 -7.37 4.57 0.43
N ALA A 89 -6.15 4.04 0.48
CA ALA A 89 -5.08 4.54 1.35
C ALA A 89 -3.81 4.80 0.52
N ASP A 90 -2.89 5.56 1.09
CA ASP A 90 -1.58 5.83 0.49
C ASP A 90 -0.64 4.63 0.64
N GLN A 91 -0.78 3.87 1.74
CA GLN A 91 0.06 2.72 2.08
C GLN A 91 -0.65 1.79 3.05
N GLY A 92 -0.10 0.58 3.21
CA GLY A 92 -0.56 -0.39 4.17
C GLY A 92 0.12 -0.25 5.54
N TRP A 93 -0.21 -1.17 6.45
CA TRP A 93 0.25 -1.14 7.83
C TRP A 93 0.41 -2.56 8.40
N MET A 94 1.47 -2.79 9.16
CA MET A 94 1.67 -4.01 9.94
C MET A 94 1.42 -3.73 11.42
N GLY A 95 0.56 -4.55 12.03
CA GLY A 95 0.18 -4.46 13.45
C GLY A 95 0.79 -5.58 14.27
N GLY A 96 2.10 -5.84 14.13
CA GLY A 96 2.82 -6.90 14.84
C GLY A 96 3.14 -8.13 13.99
N GLN A 97 2.54 -8.28 12.80
CA GLN A 97 2.88 -9.37 11.87
C GLN A 97 4.38 -9.32 11.55
N ASN A 98 5.03 -10.48 11.54
CA ASN A 98 6.48 -10.61 11.37
C ASN A 98 7.29 -9.78 12.39
N GLY A 99 6.72 -9.45 13.54
CA GLY A 99 7.36 -8.64 14.55
C GLY A 99 7.55 -7.17 14.17
N ILE A 100 6.76 -6.66 13.21
CA ILE A 100 6.86 -5.29 12.72
C ILE A 100 5.60 -4.51 13.11
N TRP A 101 5.82 -3.27 13.59
CA TRP A 101 4.75 -2.32 13.90
C TRP A 101 4.93 -1.06 13.06
N GLY A 102 4.10 -0.91 12.03
CA GLY A 102 4.13 0.27 11.17
C GLY A 102 4.17 -0.03 9.67
N MET A 103 4.65 0.93 8.93
CA MET A 103 4.78 0.93 7.48
C MET A 103 6.23 0.73 7.02
N GLY A 104 6.50 0.78 5.71
CA GLY A 104 7.80 0.42 5.16
C GLY A 104 8.98 1.26 5.65
N ASP A 105 8.79 2.54 5.95
CA ASP A 105 9.83 3.45 6.48
C ASP A 105 10.11 3.27 7.98
N HIS A 106 9.28 2.51 8.68
CA HIS A 106 9.49 2.15 10.09
C HIS A 106 10.49 1.00 10.27
N THR A 107 11.04 0.48 9.19
CA THR A 107 12.11 -0.52 9.21
C THR A 107 13.38 0.00 8.53
N LYS A 108 14.52 -0.57 8.90
CA LYS A 108 15.82 -0.37 8.23
C LYS A 108 16.50 -1.71 8.05
N PRO A 109 16.70 -2.16 6.82
CA PRO A 109 16.33 -1.52 5.55
C PRO A 109 14.80 -1.37 5.37
N PHE A 110 14.39 -0.54 4.42
CA PHE A 110 12.96 -0.29 4.17
C PHE A 110 12.21 -1.58 3.83
N GLY A 111 11.08 -1.78 4.51
CA GLY A 111 10.23 -2.95 4.33
C GLY A 111 9.35 -2.87 3.09
N ALA A 112 9.08 -4.03 2.53
CA ALA A 112 8.14 -4.19 1.41
C ALA A 112 7.20 -5.39 1.62
N HIS A 113 6.88 -5.72 2.88
CA HIS A 113 5.92 -6.79 3.17
C HIS A 113 4.54 -6.46 2.60
N GLU A 114 3.78 -7.49 2.26
CA GLU A 114 2.47 -7.34 1.60
C GLU A 114 1.55 -6.38 2.37
N LEU A 115 1.45 -6.53 3.68
CA LEU A 115 0.62 -5.66 4.53
C LEU A 115 1.11 -4.20 4.60
N MET A 116 2.35 -3.90 4.22
CA MET A 116 2.85 -2.53 4.08
C MET A 116 2.46 -1.91 2.74
N MET A 117 2.15 -2.74 1.74
CA MET A 117 1.87 -2.34 0.37
C MET A 117 0.39 -2.46 0.03
N GLN A 118 -0.29 -3.46 0.59
CA GLN A 118 -1.70 -3.72 0.32
C GLN A 118 -2.57 -2.68 1.00
N ILE A 119 -3.43 -2.04 0.20
CA ILE A 119 -4.37 -1.02 0.64
C ILE A 119 -5.79 -1.39 0.23
N PRO A 120 -6.82 -0.88 0.92
CA PRO A 120 -8.18 -0.93 0.40
C PRO A 120 -8.28 -0.10 -0.87
N LEU A 121 -9.05 -0.58 -1.84
CA LEU A 121 -9.43 0.19 -3.03
C LEU A 121 -10.87 -0.15 -3.39
N LEU A 122 -11.78 0.74 -3.02
CA LEU A 122 -13.21 0.58 -3.25
C LEU A 122 -13.73 1.72 -4.11
N PHE A 123 -14.58 1.38 -5.07
CA PHE A 123 -15.26 2.33 -5.94
C PHE A 123 -16.76 2.21 -5.79
N ARG A 124 -17.45 3.34 -5.76
CA ARG A 124 -18.91 3.41 -5.75
C ARG A 124 -19.37 4.51 -6.69
N GLN A 125 -20.23 4.17 -7.63
CA GLN A 125 -21.06 5.08 -8.41
C GLN A 125 -22.34 4.35 -8.83
N PRO A 126 -23.48 4.63 -8.21
CA PRO A 126 -24.74 3.98 -8.55
C PRO A 126 -25.07 4.12 -10.05
N GLY A 127 -25.63 3.07 -10.63
CA GLY A 127 -25.99 3.03 -12.05
C GLY A 127 -24.81 2.88 -13.03
N ARG A 128 -23.56 3.09 -12.60
CA ARG A 128 -22.37 2.95 -13.45
C ARG A 128 -21.37 1.90 -12.97
N ILE A 129 -21.29 1.68 -11.67
CA ILE A 129 -20.45 0.63 -11.06
C ILE A 129 -21.37 -0.35 -10.34
N SER A 130 -21.27 -1.63 -10.68
CA SER A 130 -22.08 -2.70 -10.07
C SER A 130 -21.74 -2.86 -8.59
N ALA A 131 -22.77 -2.86 -7.75
CA ALA A 131 -22.60 -3.07 -6.31
C ALA A 131 -22.24 -4.53 -5.96
N GLY A 132 -21.58 -4.73 -4.82
CA GLY A 132 -21.31 -6.05 -4.23
C GLY A 132 -20.32 -6.90 -5.03
N ARG A 133 -19.48 -6.32 -5.88
CA ARG A 133 -18.46 -7.03 -6.64
C ARG A 133 -17.08 -6.91 -5.99
N THR A 134 -16.34 -8.00 -6.05
CA THR A 134 -14.91 -8.05 -5.72
C THR A 134 -14.12 -8.41 -6.97
N CYS A 135 -12.91 -7.89 -7.07
CA CYS A 135 -11.96 -8.20 -8.13
C CYS A 135 -10.61 -8.53 -7.50
N ASP A 136 -10.01 -9.65 -7.92
CA ASP A 136 -8.74 -10.15 -7.39
C ASP A 136 -7.53 -9.73 -8.22
N TYR A 137 -7.70 -8.79 -9.16
CA TYR A 137 -6.59 -8.25 -9.94
C TYR A 137 -5.65 -7.44 -9.04
N LEU A 138 -4.35 -7.68 -9.21
CA LEU A 138 -3.32 -6.83 -8.60
C LEU A 138 -3.30 -5.49 -9.33
N VAL A 139 -3.80 -4.46 -8.66
CA VAL A 139 -3.78 -3.09 -9.15
C VAL A 139 -2.92 -2.21 -8.23
N SER A 140 -2.35 -1.16 -8.77
CA SER A 140 -1.50 -0.24 -8.02
C SER A 140 -2.05 1.19 -8.09
N ASN A 141 -1.61 2.05 -7.19
CA ASN A 141 -1.96 3.47 -7.18
C ASN A 141 -1.64 4.17 -8.51
N TYR A 142 -0.63 3.73 -9.24
CA TYR A 142 -0.34 4.28 -10.57
C TYR A 142 -1.37 3.87 -11.65
N ASP A 143 -2.16 2.80 -11.43
CA ASP A 143 -3.26 2.39 -12.32
C ASP A 143 -4.52 3.25 -12.11
N PHE A 144 -4.59 4.02 -11.02
CA PHE A 144 -5.76 4.82 -10.64
C PHE A 144 -6.09 5.90 -11.68
N LEU A 145 -5.11 6.73 -12.05
CA LEU A 145 -5.31 7.85 -12.96
C LEU A 145 -5.87 7.42 -14.32
N PRO A 146 -5.25 6.48 -15.07
CA PRO A 146 -5.79 6.04 -16.35
C PRO A 146 -7.17 5.42 -16.22
N SER A 147 -7.42 4.63 -15.17
CA SER A 147 -8.71 3.95 -14.98
C SER A 147 -9.85 4.92 -14.70
N VAL A 148 -9.62 5.92 -13.85
CA VAL A 148 -10.64 6.94 -13.55
C VAL A 148 -10.91 7.82 -14.78
N LEU A 149 -9.88 8.23 -15.50
CA LEU A 149 -10.07 9.02 -16.72
C LEU A 149 -10.84 8.25 -17.79
N HIS A 150 -10.54 6.98 -18.04
CA HIS A 150 -11.32 6.15 -18.96
C HIS A 150 -12.77 5.93 -18.49
N HIS A 151 -12.97 5.68 -17.20
CA HIS A 151 -14.30 5.55 -16.63
C HIS A 151 -15.17 6.82 -16.82
N LEU A 152 -14.53 7.99 -16.78
CA LEU A 152 -15.19 9.29 -17.02
C LEU A 152 -15.34 9.64 -18.51
N GLY A 153 -14.83 8.83 -19.44
CA GLY A 153 -14.80 9.14 -20.86
C GLY A 153 -13.74 10.19 -21.24
N LEU A 154 -12.73 10.37 -20.41
CA LEU A 154 -11.64 11.34 -20.57
C LEU A 154 -10.30 10.65 -20.87
N GLY A 155 -10.30 9.42 -21.35
CA GLY A 155 -9.08 8.63 -21.60
C GLY A 155 -8.10 9.32 -22.55
N GLU A 156 -8.58 10.10 -23.52
CA GLU A 156 -7.75 10.92 -24.40
C GLU A 156 -6.97 12.05 -23.71
N ARG A 157 -7.34 12.39 -22.47
CA ARG A 157 -6.65 13.38 -21.63
C ARG A 157 -5.44 12.81 -20.89
N ILE A 158 -5.22 11.49 -20.96
CA ILE A 158 -4.05 10.87 -20.34
C ILE A 158 -2.80 11.39 -21.03
N PRO A 159 -1.82 11.93 -20.28
CA PRO A 159 -0.60 12.46 -20.86
C PRO A 159 0.16 11.38 -21.62
N GLY A 160 0.52 11.66 -22.88
CA GLY A 160 1.37 10.77 -23.67
C GLY A 160 2.84 10.82 -23.24
N ARG A 161 3.26 11.90 -22.55
CA ARG A 161 4.61 12.07 -21.99
C ARG A 161 4.56 12.86 -20.68
N PRO A 162 5.35 12.47 -19.63
CA PRO A 162 6.13 11.23 -19.60
C PRO A 162 5.22 10.02 -19.74
N ARG A 163 5.75 8.87 -20.19
CA ARG A 163 4.99 7.62 -20.26
C ARG A 163 4.64 7.17 -18.85
N LEU A 164 3.35 7.05 -18.59
CA LEU A 164 2.86 6.60 -17.28
C LEU A 164 2.92 5.06 -17.18
N PRO A 165 3.26 4.50 -16.01
CA PRO A 165 3.27 3.05 -15.80
C PRO A 165 1.87 2.45 -15.64
N GLY A 166 0.87 3.30 -15.37
CA GLY A 166 -0.48 2.88 -15.02
C GLY A 166 -1.25 2.25 -16.18
N ARG A 167 -2.00 1.21 -15.86
CA ARG A 167 -2.89 0.48 -16.77
C ARG A 167 -4.33 0.84 -16.47
N ASP A 168 -5.22 0.58 -17.41
CA ASP A 168 -6.64 0.89 -17.30
C ASP A 168 -7.45 -0.34 -16.85
N PHE A 169 -8.04 -0.29 -15.66
CA PHE A 169 -9.00 -1.28 -15.16
C PHE A 169 -10.47 -0.79 -15.22
N SER A 170 -10.78 0.27 -15.97
CA SER A 170 -12.16 0.81 -16.06
C SER A 170 -13.18 -0.21 -16.56
N ALA A 171 -12.75 -1.19 -17.38
CA ALA A 171 -13.60 -2.31 -17.80
C ALA A 171 -14.13 -3.10 -16.59
N VAL A 172 -13.31 -3.29 -15.56
CA VAL A 172 -13.69 -3.99 -14.33
C VAL A 172 -14.73 -3.19 -13.55
N LEU A 173 -14.57 -1.87 -13.46
CA LEU A 173 -15.56 -0.98 -12.84
C LEU A 173 -16.92 -1.08 -13.56
N ALA A 174 -16.90 -1.25 -14.89
CA ALA A 174 -18.09 -1.47 -15.69
C ALA A 174 -18.63 -2.92 -15.64
N GLY A 175 -18.10 -3.75 -14.75
CA GLY A 175 -18.55 -5.14 -14.57
C GLY A 175 -18.08 -6.13 -15.65
N ARG A 176 -17.11 -5.73 -16.49
CA ARG A 176 -16.50 -6.56 -17.53
C ARG A 176 -15.17 -7.16 -17.06
N THR A 177 -14.70 -8.18 -17.75
CA THR A 177 -13.34 -8.70 -17.58
C THR A 177 -12.35 -7.82 -18.35
N ALA A 178 -11.10 -7.77 -17.88
CA ALA A 178 -9.98 -7.16 -18.58
C ALA A 178 -8.93 -8.24 -18.88
N ASP A 179 -8.17 -8.06 -19.96
CA ASP A 179 -6.92 -8.79 -20.16
C ASP A 179 -5.89 -8.14 -19.22
N TRP A 180 -5.56 -8.84 -18.14
CA TRP A 180 -4.81 -8.26 -17.03
C TRP A 180 -3.63 -9.14 -16.63
N ASP A 181 -2.43 -8.64 -16.85
CA ASP A 181 -1.24 -9.26 -16.27
C ASP A 181 -1.20 -8.94 -14.75
N ASN A 182 -1.38 -9.97 -13.93
CA ASN A 182 -1.41 -9.83 -12.48
C ASN A 182 -0.02 -9.56 -11.90
N VAL A 183 0.47 -8.34 -12.12
CA VAL A 183 1.74 -7.85 -11.61
C VAL A 183 1.64 -6.41 -11.15
N ILE A 184 2.28 -6.11 -10.03
CA ILE A 184 2.51 -4.75 -9.55
C ILE A 184 3.97 -4.57 -9.17
N TYR A 185 4.39 -3.31 -9.18
CA TYR A 185 5.74 -2.88 -8.82
C TYR A 185 5.69 -1.86 -7.71
N TYR A 186 6.70 -1.87 -6.89
CA TYR A 186 6.83 -1.01 -5.71
C TYR A 186 8.22 -0.40 -5.68
N GLU A 187 8.31 0.86 -5.24
CA GLU A 187 9.57 1.52 -4.95
C GLU A 187 9.45 2.38 -3.69
N MET A 188 10.43 2.26 -2.84
CA MET A 188 10.64 3.15 -1.70
C MET A 188 12.13 3.31 -1.45
N GLU A 189 12.67 4.48 -1.72
CA GLU A 189 14.10 4.78 -1.57
C GLU A 189 15.00 3.76 -2.31
N ASP A 190 15.75 2.96 -1.55
CA ASP A 190 16.68 1.95 -2.06
C ASP A 190 16.04 0.56 -2.25
N THR A 191 14.73 0.46 -2.01
CA THR A 191 13.97 -0.79 -2.08
C THR A 191 13.04 -0.78 -3.28
N ARG A 192 13.12 -1.81 -4.12
CA ARG A 192 12.18 -2.09 -5.20
C ARG A 192 11.61 -3.49 -5.05
N ALA A 193 10.34 -3.68 -5.40
CA ALA A 193 9.73 -4.99 -5.39
C ALA A 193 8.83 -5.21 -6.61
N ILE A 194 8.68 -6.48 -6.97
CA ILE A 194 7.68 -6.98 -7.92
C ILE A 194 6.81 -8.01 -7.21
N ARG A 195 5.51 -7.95 -7.42
CA ARG A 195 4.50 -8.88 -6.93
C ARG A 195 3.71 -9.42 -8.11
N THR A 196 3.72 -10.74 -8.30
CA THR A 196 2.91 -11.48 -9.28
C THR A 196 1.90 -12.36 -8.53
N ASP A 197 1.06 -13.13 -9.21
CA ASP A 197 0.10 -14.04 -8.55
C ASP A 197 0.75 -14.97 -7.53
N ARG A 198 1.98 -15.41 -7.81
CA ARG A 198 2.65 -16.38 -6.96
C ARG A 198 3.88 -15.83 -6.26
N TRP A 199 4.69 -15.07 -6.96
CA TRP A 199 5.99 -14.67 -6.45
C TRP A 199 6.04 -13.20 -6.07
N LYS A 200 6.76 -12.93 -4.99
CA LYS A 200 7.18 -11.59 -4.62
C LYS A 200 8.69 -11.58 -4.47
N TYR A 201 9.34 -10.67 -5.19
CA TYR A 201 10.76 -10.45 -5.12
C TYR A 201 11.04 -9.02 -4.66
N VAL A 202 11.91 -8.88 -3.66
CA VAL A 202 12.34 -7.58 -3.12
C VAL A 202 13.84 -7.44 -3.34
N ALA A 203 14.21 -6.38 -4.02
CA ALA A 203 15.59 -6.00 -4.24
C ALA A 203 15.91 -4.70 -3.50
N ARG A 204 17.13 -4.61 -2.98
CA ARG A 204 17.64 -3.40 -2.31
C ARG A 204 19.00 -3.01 -2.86
N HIS A 205 19.12 -1.76 -3.22
CA HIS A 205 20.37 -1.19 -3.73
C HIS A 205 21.30 -0.77 -2.58
N PRO A 206 22.61 -0.96 -2.69
CA PRO A 206 23.31 -1.63 -3.82
C PRO A 206 23.47 -3.15 -3.66
N SER A 207 23.26 -3.73 -2.48
CA SER A 207 23.71 -5.10 -2.17
C SER A 207 22.73 -5.94 -1.36
N GLY A 208 21.46 -5.56 -1.30
CA GLY A 208 20.45 -6.27 -0.51
C GLY A 208 20.26 -5.68 0.92
N PRO A 209 19.66 -6.46 1.84
CA PRO A 209 19.24 -7.84 1.69
C PRO A 209 18.16 -8.05 0.64
N PHE A 210 18.20 -9.19 -0.08
CA PHE A 210 17.21 -9.58 -1.06
C PHE A 210 16.20 -10.55 -0.45
N GLU A 211 14.97 -10.51 -0.95
CA GLU A 211 13.90 -11.40 -0.48
C GLU A 211 13.16 -12.01 -1.66
N LEU A 212 12.72 -13.26 -1.49
CA LEU A 212 11.82 -13.96 -2.42
C LEU A 212 10.79 -14.73 -1.60
N TYR A 213 9.50 -14.55 -1.93
CA TYR A 213 8.41 -15.22 -1.24
C TYR A 213 7.49 -15.92 -2.24
N ASP A 214 7.04 -17.14 -1.91
CA ASP A 214 5.94 -17.83 -2.61
C ASP A 214 4.62 -17.41 -1.95
N MET A 215 3.96 -16.40 -2.48
CA MET A 215 2.76 -15.81 -1.90
C MET A 215 1.54 -16.73 -1.89
N LYS A 216 1.59 -17.86 -2.61
CA LYS A 216 0.54 -18.90 -2.53
C LYS A 216 0.79 -19.86 -1.38
N ALA A 217 2.03 -20.23 -1.12
CA ALA A 217 2.40 -21.13 -0.04
C ALA A 217 2.60 -20.39 1.29
N ASP A 218 3.10 -19.16 1.24
CA ASP A 218 3.44 -18.32 2.39
C ASP A 218 2.92 -16.88 2.17
N PRO A 219 1.60 -16.66 2.22
CA PRO A 219 1.02 -15.32 2.05
C PRO A 219 1.39 -14.34 3.17
N GLN A 220 1.95 -14.83 4.27
CA GLN A 220 2.42 -14.01 5.39
C GLN A 220 3.89 -13.65 5.31
N GLU A 221 4.62 -14.11 4.29
CA GLU A 221 6.03 -13.80 4.06
C GLU A 221 6.92 -14.16 5.27
N ARG A 222 6.69 -15.33 5.85
CA ARG A 222 7.44 -15.83 7.01
C ARG A 222 8.80 -16.42 6.64
N PHE A 223 8.93 -16.91 5.40
CA PHE A 223 10.10 -17.66 4.96
C PHE A 223 10.71 -17.04 3.70
N ASN A 224 11.82 -16.33 3.87
CA ASN A 224 12.57 -15.80 2.74
C ASN A 224 13.24 -16.95 1.96
N LEU A 225 12.81 -17.15 0.73
CA LEU A 225 13.32 -18.21 -0.18
C LEU A 225 14.48 -17.72 -1.05
N TYR A 226 14.95 -16.50 -0.91
CA TYR A 226 16.06 -16.00 -1.70
C TYR A 226 17.34 -16.84 -1.46
N GLY A 227 17.90 -17.36 -2.54
CA GLY A 227 19.08 -18.24 -2.48
C GLY A 227 18.79 -19.67 -2.11
N GLN A 228 17.54 -20.08 -1.92
CA GLN A 228 17.19 -21.48 -1.71
C GLN A 228 17.25 -22.26 -3.04
N PRO A 229 17.74 -23.51 -3.02
CA PRO A 229 17.78 -24.36 -4.22
C PRO A 229 16.41 -24.47 -4.90
N GLY A 230 16.39 -24.41 -6.23
CA GLY A 230 15.17 -24.56 -7.04
C GLY A 230 14.35 -23.28 -7.19
N THR A 231 14.74 -22.16 -6.58
CA THR A 231 14.05 -20.86 -6.71
C THR A 231 14.68 -19.93 -7.74
N GLU A 232 15.83 -20.29 -8.29
CA GLU A 232 16.61 -19.47 -9.22
C GLU A 232 15.82 -19.03 -10.47
N PRO A 233 15.03 -19.89 -11.14
CA PRO A 233 14.26 -19.46 -12.31
C PRO A 233 13.23 -18.40 -11.98
N SER A 234 12.47 -18.58 -10.89
CA SER A 234 11.45 -17.62 -10.45
C SER A 234 12.07 -16.30 -10.01
N ARG A 235 13.20 -16.36 -9.32
CA ARG A 235 13.97 -15.18 -8.92
C ARG A 235 14.51 -14.43 -10.13
N ALA A 236 15.07 -15.14 -11.10
CA ALA A 236 15.64 -14.53 -12.31
C ALA A 236 14.57 -13.85 -13.16
N ASP A 237 13.40 -14.49 -13.35
CA ASP A 237 12.26 -13.89 -14.03
C ASP A 237 11.78 -12.62 -13.32
N ALA A 238 11.54 -12.70 -12.02
CA ALA A 238 11.09 -11.56 -11.23
C ALA A 238 12.10 -10.39 -11.28
N ALA A 239 13.39 -10.68 -11.16
CA ALA A 239 14.44 -9.67 -11.24
C ALA A 239 14.51 -9.03 -12.64
N ALA A 240 14.37 -9.79 -13.71
CA ALA A 240 14.36 -9.29 -15.07
C ALA A 240 13.14 -8.38 -15.34
N ARG A 241 11.96 -8.81 -14.92
CA ARG A 241 10.72 -8.01 -15.03
C ARG A 241 10.80 -6.70 -14.21
N LEU A 242 11.35 -6.77 -13.00
CA LEU A 242 11.57 -5.60 -12.15
C LEU A 242 12.52 -4.60 -12.83
N ALA A 243 13.65 -5.06 -13.34
CA ALA A 243 14.61 -4.23 -14.05
C ALA A 243 14.01 -3.59 -15.31
N ALA A 244 13.25 -4.36 -16.10
CA ALA A 244 12.60 -3.87 -17.32
C ALA A 244 11.57 -2.77 -17.02
N PHE A 245 10.78 -2.93 -15.95
CA PHE A 245 9.82 -1.90 -15.54
C PHE A 245 10.53 -0.59 -15.19
N PHE A 246 11.51 -0.62 -14.31
CA PHE A 246 12.19 0.60 -13.88
C PHE A 246 13.07 1.20 -14.97
N SER A 247 13.66 0.42 -15.87
CA SER A 247 14.37 0.96 -17.03
C SER A 247 13.44 1.72 -17.99
N THR A 248 12.15 1.38 -18.00
CA THR A 248 11.12 2.01 -18.84
C THR A 248 10.55 3.28 -18.23
N TYR A 249 10.35 3.29 -16.91
CA TYR A 249 9.54 4.31 -16.25
C TYR A 249 10.29 5.19 -15.25
N ALA A 250 11.45 4.76 -14.75
CA ALA A 250 12.23 5.61 -13.86
C ALA A 250 12.83 6.81 -14.60
N ASP A 251 12.73 7.99 -13.98
CA ASP A 251 13.44 9.16 -14.48
C ASP A 251 14.92 9.07 -14.08
N PRO A 252 15.87 9.04 -15.03
CA PRO A 252 17.29 8.88 -14.71
C PRO A 252 17.84 9.93 -13.74
N ARG A 253 17.21 11.10 -13.66
CA ARG A 253 17.64 12.18 -12.74
C ARG A 253 17.42 11.80 -11.28
N PHE A 254 16.40 10.98 -11.02
CA PHE A 254 15.96 10.60 -9.67
C PHE A 254 16.18 9.12 -9.37
N ASP A 255 16.55 8.33 -10.36
CA ASP A 255 16.79 6.89 -10.19
C ASP A 255 18.07 6.62 -9.40
N ARG A 256 17.94 6.42 -8.11
CA ARG A 256 19.06 6.16 -7.19
C ARG A 256 19.82 4.89 -7.51
N TRP A 257 19.18 3.92 -8.16
CA TRP A 257 19.82 2.67 -8.58
C TRP A 257 20.83 2.86 -9.72
N ASN A 258 20.67 3.93 -10.49
CA ASN A 258 21.51 4.28 -11.62
C ASN A 258 22.23 5.64 -11.41
N GLY A 259 22.50 6.02 -10.16
CA GLY A 259 23.26 7.22 -9.84
C GLY A 259 22.45 8.52 -9.83
N GLY A 260 21.13 8.45 -9.92
CA GLY A 260 20.23 9.58 -9.76
C GLY A 260 20.24 10.16 -8.35
N ARG A 261 19.71 11.38 -8.17
CA ARG A 261 19.65 12.07 -6.87
C ARG A 261 18.26 12.05 -6.29
N ASN A 262 18.15 12.05 -4.98
CA ASN A 262 16.85 12.19 -4.29
C ASN A 262 16.22 13.55 -4.65
N ALA A 263 14.96 13.55 -5.10
CA ALA A 263 14.23 14.75 -5.50
C ALA A 263 14.18 15.82 -4.40
N ALA A 264 14.09 15.43 -3.14
CA ALA A 264 14.08 16.36 -2.00
C ALA A 264 15.37 17.17 -1.86
N ARG A 265 16.51 16.67 -2.37
CA ARG A 265 17.79 17.39 -2.37
C ARG A 265 17.96 18.33 -3.58
N LEU A 266 17.09 18.24 -4.59
CA LEU A 266 17.14 19.12 -5.76
C LEU A 266 16.41 20.44 -5.54
N GLN A 267 15.63 20.54 -4.45
CA GLN A 267 14.89 21.76 -4.08
C GLN A 267 15.62 22.61 -3.03
N ALA A 268 16.75 22.14 -2.51
CA ALA A 268 17.60 22.96 -1.66
C ALA A 268 18.46 23.88 -2.57
N PRO A 269 18.43 25.20 -2.35
CA PRO A 269 19.23 26.16 -3.11
C PRO A 269 20.73 25.94 -2.92
#